data_d92b3b4f57b7f88fb6119bb9039d8cd3
#
_entry.id   d92b3b4f57b7f88fb6119bb9039d8cd3
#
_cell.length_a   1.000
_cell.length_b   1.000
_cell.length_c   1.000
_cell.angle_alpha   90.00
_cell.angle_beta   90.00
_cell.angle_gamma   90.00
#
_symmetry.space_group_name_H-M   'P 1'
#
loop_
_entity.id
_entity.type
_entity.pdbx_description
1 polymer ?
#
loop_
_entity_poly.entity_id
_entity_poly.type
_entity_poly.pdbx_seq_one_letter_code
_entity_poly.pdbx_strand_id
1 'polypeptide(L)'
;MKKEQALILFNHDLFTASDTFVFKADKEHTLDLRAFNTKAQIYGHMHYNYVRNQNGIYTICTGTLDKGGIDHSPSSFREIKVDGNDNITTQLRYTFIEPQIAIVSPMNNQISAATGDRLPVSVNTYHAQAKTSHVSYILSDIENNQEIAKGNLISLTDWNWSRDIQMPANENGRKLQLTVTSFFNDGKKATATSRFTYQKDFKPATIPGEDWNTLLQNAAHSGGINNSQIKLPLQLQWTANTGSNIFMASPIIAGQKVFIATTDDNIPLNTFVCAFDFNSGKLLWKFRTANSVKNTIAYENGIVIAQDAACNLYALDAESGKLLWKQYIKLNSYPYLTEGITIDKGVVYAGIGAGLSAYDLKTGQTIWINKDWRQREGATTTLTVAGNVLVSGTQWGGLYGNDIHTGKQLWKLSDNGLRNRGASPVYKDGKLWIISSKSFFVIEPQTGKVLQQKELSANLDVTSTPLITEQEIIFGTADRGVFALDKATLFNKWRAETLPSLVYTAPYSTTPQAGVETSPVASQGVIYIGASDGYLYAIDRTTGIIKDKYNLGAPIFSTVAVSGNRMIVCDFAGNVYCFISK
;
A
#
# COMPACT_ATOMS: atom_id res chain seq x y z
N MET A 1 31.71 21.00 -22.26
CA MET A 1 31.47 20.98 -20.81
C MET A 1 32.78 20.77 -20.07
N LYS A 2 33.04 21.53 -19.00
CA LYS A 2 34.18 21.24 -18.12
C LYS A 2 33.87 19.95 -17.35
N LYS A 3 34.80 19.00 -17.31
CA LYS A 3 34.60 17.68 -16.65
C LYS A 3 34.23 17.77 -15.16
N GLU A 4 34.57 18.88 -14.52
CA GLU A 4 34.35 19.12 -13.09
C GLU A 4 32.95 19.67 -12.77
N GLN A 5 32.23 20.18 -13.78
CA GLN A 5 30.94 20.79 -13.58
C GLN A 5 29.85 19.72 -13.36
N ALA A 6 29.06 19.84 -12.30
CA ALA A 6 27.94 18.93 -12.03
C ALA A 6 26.92 18.95 -13.17
N LEU A 7 26.50 17.77 -13.60
CA LEU A 7 25.55 17.58 -14.68
C LEU A 7 24.27 16.94 -14.16
N ILE A 8 23.14 17.61 -14.36
CA ILE A 8 21.80 17.07 -14.15
C ILE A 8 21.07 17.12 -15.49
N LEU A 9 20.57 15.99 -15.92
CA LEU A 9 19.85 15.84 -17.18
C LEU A 9 18.35 15.80 -16.92
N PHE A 10 17.60 16.59 -17.71
CA PHE A 10 16.14 16.55 -17.72
C PHE A 10 15.65 16.12 -19.08
N ASN A 11 14.79 15.11 -19.13
CA ASN A 11 14.19 14.66 -20.36
C ASN A 11 12.80 14.11 -20.14
N HIS A 12 11.99 14.02 -21.19
CA HIS A 12 10.69 13.37 -21.11
C HIS A 12 10.84 11.86 -20.95
N ASP A 13 11.68 11.23 -21.77
CA ASP A 13 11.96 9.80 -21.73
C ASP A 13 13.26 9.48 -20.99
N LEU A 14 13.39 8.27 -20.49
CA LEU A 14 14.66 7.79 -19.96
C LEU A 14 15.67 7.62 -21.09
N PHE A 15 16.77 8.36 -21.04
CA PHE A 15 17.81 8.34 -22.06
C PHE A 15 18.58 7.02 -22.18
N THR A 16 18.78 6.37 -21.05
CA THR A 16 19.63 5.19 -20.97
C THR A 16 18.82 4.00 -20.48
N ALA A 17 19.27 2.80 -20.84
CA ALA A 17 18.73 1.60 -20.21
C ALA A 17 18.93 1.69 -18.68
N SER A 18 18.01 1.12 -17.91
CA SER A 18 17.90 1.28 -16.45
C SER A 18 19.16 0.89 -15.65
N ASP A 19 20.04 0.11 -16.22
CA ASP A 19 21.27 -0.40 -15.60
C ASP A 19 22.55 0.11 -16.26
N THR A 20 22.42 0.95 -17.28
CA THR A 20 23.56 1.57 -17.97
C THR A 20 23.35 3.08 -18.06
N PHE A 21 24.43 3.83 -18.07
CA PHE A 21 24.41 5.28 -18.31
C PHE A 21 24.95 5.64 -19.69
N VAL A 22 24.84 4.69 -20.63
CA VAL A 22 25.32 4.87 -22.00
C VAL A 22 24.15 5.25 -22.90
N PHE A 23 24.23 6.44 -23.46
CA PHE A 23 23.31 6.94 -24.47
C PHE A 23 23.89 6.65 -25.85
N LYS A 24 23.10 6.08 -26.74
CA LYS A 24 23.47 5.85 -28.15
C LYS A 24 22.70 6.83 -29.02
N ALA A 25 23.38 7.83 -29.54
CA ALA A 25 22.81 8.78 -30.48
C ALA A 25 22.54 8.14 -31.84
N ASP A 26 23.49 7.31 -32.32
CA ASP A 26 23.40 6.49 -33.53
C ASP A 26 24.29 5.24 -33.37
N LYS A 27 24.60 4.56 -34.50
CA LYS A 27 25.44 3.35 -34.48
C LYS A 27 26.91 3.61 -34.12
N GLU A 28 27.39 4.82 -34.34
CA GLU A 28 28.80 5.20 -34.18
C GLU A 28 29.04 6.10 -32.97
N HIS A 29 28.02 6.87 -32.55
CA HIS A 29 28.15 7.85 -31.50
C HIS A 29 27.46 7.37 -30.21
N THR A 30 28.29 7.12 -29.23
CA THR A 30 27.84 6.77 -27.86
C THR A 30 28.37 7.78 -26.87
N LEU A 31 27.52 8.11 -25.88
CA LEU A 31 27.86 8.97 -24.76
C LEU A 31 27.70 8.20 -23.45
N ASP A 32 28.79 8.00 -22.73
CA ASP A 32 28.77 7.43 -21.39
C ASP A 32 28.68 8.58 -20.36
N LEU A 33 27.54 8.69 -19.71
CA LEU A 33 27.30 9.74 -18.70
C LEU A 33 28.19 9.61 -17.47
N ARG A 34 28.78 8.44 -17.23
CA ARG A 34 29.76 8.19 -16.15
C ARG A 34 31.12 8.86 -16.39
N ALA A 35 31.42 9.22 -17.64
CA ALA A 35 32.63 9.95 -18.00
C ALA A 35 32.59 11.44 -17.58
N PHE A 36 31.46 11.92 -17.10
CA PHE A 36 31.21 13.29 -16.64
C PHE A 36 30.87 13.30 -15.15
N ASN A 37 30.87 14.48 -14.53
CA ASN A 37 30.39 14.65 -13.14
C ASN A 37 28.84 14.62 -13.11
N THR A 38 28.26 13.55 -13.64
CA THR A 38 26.80 13.37 -13.70
C THR A 38 26.26 13.03 -12.32
N LYS A 39 25.28 13.79 -11.84
CA LYS A 39 24.62 13.61 -10.55
C LYS A 39 23.26 12.94 -10.69
N ALA A 40 22.48 13.31 -11.71
CA ALA A 40 21.16 12.73 -11.94
C ALA A 40 20.75 12.78 -13.41
N GLN A 41 19.89 11.82 -13.77
CA GLN A 41 18.98 11.88 -14.90
C GLN A 41 17.55 11.87 -14.38
N ILE A 42 16.77 12.87 -14.78
CA ILE A 42 15.41 13.10 -14.32
C ILE A 42 14.48 13.01 -15.52
N TYR A 43 13.41 12.20 -15.41
CA TYR A 43 12.51 11.95 -16.53
C TYR A 43 11.06 11.78 -16.06
N GLY A 44 10.12 11.83 -17.00
CA GLY A 44 8.70 11.64 -16.83
C GLY A 44 8.19 10.42 -17.58
N HIS A 45 7.31 10.62 -18.58
CA HIS A 45 6.76 9.66 -19.54
C HIS A 45 6.07 8.43 -18.91
N MET A 46 6.74 7.74 -18.00
CA MET A 46 6.25 6.48 -17.41
C MET A 46 5.19 6.67 -16.34
N HIS A 47 4.89 7.91 -15.94
CA HIS A 47 3.83 8.23 -14.98
C HIS A 47 3.91 7.45 -13.66
N TYR A 48 5.10 7.31 -13.07
CA TYR A 48 5.29 6.69 -11.76
C TYR A 48 6.35 7.43 -10.96
N ASN A 49 6.36 7.22 -9.64
CA ASN A 49 7.37 7.77 -8.77
C ASN A 49 8.46 6.73 -8.51
N TYR A 50 9.72 7.09 -8.80
CA TYR A 50 10.85 6.20 -8.62
C TYR A 50 12.14 6.98 -8.42
N VAL A 51 12.99 6.49 -7.53
CA VAL A 51 14.35 6.99 -7.33
C VAL A 51 15.30 5.80 -7.20
N ARG A 52 16.42 5.85 -7.89
CA ARG A 52 17.48 4.87 -7.78
C ARG A 52 18.83 5.56 -7.81
N ASN A 53 19.72 5.15 -6.92
CA ASN A 53 21.14 5.53 -6.97
C ASN A 53 21.98 4.37 -7.51
N GLN A 54 22.81 4.65 -8.51
CA GLN A 54 23.76 3.71 -9.06
C GLN A 54 25.12 4.39 -9.16
N ASN A 55 26.02 4.02 -8.23
CA ASN A 55 27.38 4.55 -8.19
C ASN A 55 27.45 6.09 -8.13
N GLY A 56 26.56 6.71 -7.36
CA GLY A 56 26.49 8.16 -7.17
C GLY A 56 25.66 8.91 -8.20
N ILE A 57 25.12 8.25 -9.22
CA ILE A 57 24.21 8.85 -10.20
C ILE A 57 22.78 8.44 -9.89
N TYR A 58 21.92 9.45 -9.72
CA TYR A 58 20.49 9.22 -9.48
C TYR A 58 19.72 9.08 -10.79
N THR A 59 18.84 8.10 -10.85
CA THR A 59 17.75 8.01 -11.85
C THR A 59 16.45 8.33 -11.13
N ILE A 60 15.78 9.40 -11.57
CA ILE A 60 14.58 9.94 -10.91
C ILE A 60 13.44 10.01 -11.92
N CYS A 61 12.35 9.31 -11.64
CA CYS A 61 11.08 9.46 -12.35
C CYS A 61 10.04 10.10 -11.44
N THR A 62 9.22 10.97 -12.00
CA THR A 62 8.12 11.62 -11.27
C THR A 62 6.80 11.35 -11.97
N GLY A 63 5.77 11.07 -11.17
CA GLY A 63 4.40 10.83 -11.62
C GLY A 63 3.75 12.07 -12.23
N THR A 64 2.48 11.95 -12.57
CA THR A 64 1.69 13.03 -13.16
C THR A 64 1.07 13.94 -12.10
N LEU A 65 0.76 15.17 -12.49
CA LEU A 65 0.15 16.17 -11.60
C LEU A 65 -1.35 15.93 -11.38
N ASP A 66 -2.06 15.40 -12.36
CA ASP A 66 -3.53 15.45 -12.48
C ASP A 66 -4.20 14.08 -12.56
N LYS A 67 -3.44 12.99 -12.46
CA LYS A 67 -3.94 11.61 -12.51
C LYS A 67 -2.99 10.66 -11.79
N GLY A 68 -3.42 9.43 -11.57
CA GLY A 68 -2.57 8.41 -11.00
C GLY A 68 -1.48 7.92 -11.95
N GLY A 69 -0.45 7.36 -11.39
CA GLY A 69 0.62 6.68 -12.11
C GLY A 69 0.17 5.36 -12.75
N ILE A 70 0.96 4.83 -13.69
CA ILE A 70 0.70 3.49 -14.26
C ILE A 70 0.87 2.38 -13.21
N ASP A 71 1.54 2.68 -12.11
CA ASP A 71 1.69 1.85 -10.92
C ASP A 71 0.71 2.24 -9.80
N HIS A 72 -0.35 2.99 -10.14
CA HIS A 72 -1.32 3.57 -9.20
C HIS A 72 -0.73 4.54 -8.17
N SER A 73 0.52 4.98 -8.34
CA SER A 73 1.09 5.99 -7.46
C SER A 73 0.25 7.28 -7.50
N PRO A 74 0.09 7.96 -6.35
CA PRO A 74 -0.73 9.16 -6.27
C PRO A 74 -0.24 10.30 -7.16
N SER A 75 -1.17 11.10 -7.69
CA SER A 75 -0.90 12.34 -8.41
C SER A 75 0.02 13.24 -7.58
N SER A 76 1.13 13.68 -8.18
CA SER A 76 2.22 14.30 -7.42
C SER A 76 3.13 15.19 -8.28
N PHE A 77 3.90 16.03 -7.61
CA PHE A 77 5.08 16.71 -8.16
C PHE A 77 6.27 16.52 -7.23
N ARG A 78 7.45 16.82 -7.72
CA ARG A 78 8.68 16.65 -6.97
C ARG A 78 9.45 17.96 -6.83
N GLU A 79 9.73 18.34 -5.60
CA GLU A 79 10.71 19.37 -5.29
C GLU A 79 12.11 18.75 -5.31
N ILE A 80 13.04 19.38 -6.00
CA ILE A 80 14.45 18.96 -6.07
C ILE A 80 15.30 20.09 -5.57
N LYS A 81 16.19 19.81 -4.63
CA LYS A 81 17.16 20.76 -4.11
C LYS A 81 18.57 20.25 -4.35
N VAL A 82 19.44 21.14 -4.82
CA VAL A 82 20.87 20.90 -4.98
C VAL A 82 21.59 21.88 -4.05
N ASP A 83 22.43 21.38 -3.18
CA ASP A 83 23.21 22.21 -2.27
C ASP A 83 24.55 22.67 -2.91
N GLY A 84 25.31 23.49 -2.17
CA GLY A 84 26.60 23.99 -2.64
C GLY A 84 27.69 22.93 -2.83
N ASN A 85 27.45 21.69 -2.40
CA ASN A 85 28.34 20.52 -2.57
C ASN A 85 27.80 19.54 -3.62
N ASP A 86 26.87 19.96 -4.47
CA ASP A 86 26.20 19.15 -5.49
C ASP A 86 25.40 17.97 -4.94
N ASN A 87 25.03 17.96 -3.65
CA ASN A 87 24.15 16.94 -3.10
C ASN A 87 22.70 17.19 -3.52
N ILE A 88 22.03 16.14 -3.95
CA ILE A 88 20.63 16.19 -4.36
C ILE A 88 19.75 15.68 -3.22
N THR A 89 18.72 16.44 -2.88
CA THR A 89 17.62 15.99 -2.03
C THR A 89 16.31 16.20 -2.77
N THR A 90 15.34 15.31 -2.53
CA THR A 90 14.03 15.44 -3.17
C THR A 90 12.91 15.25 -2.17
N GLN A 91 11.75 15.83 -2.49
CA GLN A 91 10.52 15.61 -1.77
C GLN A 91 9.35 15.53 -2.73
N LEU A 92 8.60 14.43 -2.67
CA LEU A 92 7.32 14.29 -3.34
C LEU A 92 6.25 15.07 -2.59
N ARG A 93 5.42 15.81 -3.36
CA ARG A 93 4.24 16.51 -2.88
C ARG A 93 3.04 15.99 -3.65
N TYR A 94 1.96 15.67 -2.93
CA TYR A 94 0.73 15.13 -3.51
C TYR A 94 -0.25 16.25 -3.79
N THR A 95 -0.89 16.19 -4.96
CA THR A 95 -1.72 17.26 -5.50
C THR A 95 -3.16 17.22 -4.98
N PHE A 96 -3.89 18.32 -5.10
CA PHE A 96 -5.34 18.50 -4.84
C PHE A 96 -5.79 18.39 -3.38
N ILE A 97 -4.89 18.30 -2.42
CA ILE A 97 -5.27 18.20 -1.00
C ILE A 97 -5.30 19.60 -0.39
N GLU A 98 -6.48 20.07 -0.02
CA GLU A 98 -6.67 21.27 0.78
C GLU A 98 -6.18 21.04 2.22
N PRO A 99 -5.94 22.13 3.01
CA PRO A 99 -5.55 21.99 4.40
C PRO A 99 -6.49 21.08 5.17
N GLN A 100 -5.98 19.95 5.64
CA GLN A 100 -6.77 18.98 6.38
C GLN A 100 -6.07 18.48 7.64
N ILE A 101 -6.86 17.98 8.58
CA ILE A 101 -6.40 17.36 9.82
C ILE A 101 -7.41 16.30 10.30
N ALA A 102 -6.90 15.17 10.78
CA ALA A 102 -7.69 14.15 11.46
C ALA A 102 -6.96 13.66 12.71
N ILE A 103 -7.65 13.60 13.84
CA ILE A 103 -7.13 12.98 15.06
C ILE A 103 -7.44 11.49 14.97
N VAL A 104 -6.41 10.66 14.85
CA VAL A 104 -6.54 9.22 14.71
C VAL A 104 -6.36 8.48 16.04
N SER A 105 -5.69 9.11 17.01
CA SER A 105 -5.64 8.65 18.40
C SER A 105 -5.51 9.86 19.32
N PRO A 106 -6.32 9.93 20.40
CA PRO A 106 -7.50 9.11 20.72
C PRO A 106 -8.64 9.35 19.72
N MET A 107 -9.32 8.28 19.31
CA MET A 107 -10.41 8.35 18.34
C MET A 107 -11.71 8.84 18.99
N ASN A 108 -12.47 9.64 18.25
CA ASN A 108 -13.69 10.26 18.75
C ASN A 108 -14.73 9.21 19.20
N ASN A 109 -15.41 9.47 20.33
CA ASN A 109 -16.42 8.61 20.95
C ASN A 109 -15.93 7.20 21.35
N GLN A 110 -14.62 7.04 21.56
CA GLN A 110 -14.03 5.78 21.99
C GLN A 110 -13.39 5.87 23.38
N ILE A 111 -13.00 4.72 23.92
CA ILE A 111 -12.10 4.65 25.07
C ILE A 111 -10.67 4.85 24.52
N SER A 112 -9.85 5.65 25.20
CA SER A 112 -8.47 5.86 24.79
C SER A 112 -7.65 4.57 24.88
N ALA A 113 -6.81 4.32 23.90
CA ALA A 113 -5.86 3.20 23.88
C ALA A 113 -4.62 3.47 24.75
N ALA A 114 -4.80 4.03 25.95
CA ALA A 114 -3.71 4.41 26.83
C ALA A 114 -3.00 3.19 27.43
N THR A 115 -1.68 3.29 27.55
CA THR A 115 -0.86 2.31 28.26
C THR A 115 -0.22 2.99 29.46
N GLY A 116 -0.52 2.51 30.65
CA GLY A 116 -0.11 3.18 31.88
C GLY A 116 -0.72 4.57 32.01
N ASP A 117 0.10 5.55 32.31
CA ASP A 117 -0.26 6.97 32.46
C ASP A 117 0.07 7.81 31.22
N ARG A 118 0.27 7.17 30.05
CA ARG A 118 0.57 7.83 28.78
C ARG A 118 -0.58 7.70 27.80
N LEU A 119 -1.09 8.83 27.34
CA LEU A 119 -2.08 8.94 26.29
C LEU A 119 -1.39 9.11 24.94
N PRO A 120 -1.41 8.11 24.04
CA PRO A 120 -0.82 8.25 22.71
C PRO A 120 -1.71 9.17 21.84
N VAL A 121 -1.15 10.28 21.40
CA VAL A 121 -1.79 11.19 20.45
C VAL A 121 -1.15 11.02 19.09
N SER A 122 -1.97 10.75 18.07
CA SER A 122 -1.54 10.67 16.68
C SER A 122 -2.52 11.42 15.78
N VAL A 123 -1.98 12.20 14.87
CA VAL A 123 -2.73 13.13 14.01
C VAL A 123 -2.18 13.05 12.61
N ASN A 124 -3.06 12.88 11.63
CA ASN A 124 -2.73 13.04 10.23
C ASN A 124 -3.15 14.43 9.75
N THR A 125 -2.23 15.12 9.09
CA THR A 125 -2.46 16.46 8.53
C THR A 125 -1.62 16.64 7.27
N TYR A 126 -2.19 17.30 6.27
CA TYR A 126 -1.51 17.55 5.01
C TYR A 126 -2.12 18.75 4.28
N HIS A 127 -1.30 19.41 3.46
CA HIS A 127 -1.72 20.42 2.51
C HIS A 127 -0.82 20.34 1.27
N ALA A 128 -1.41 20.24 0.08
CA ALA A 128 -0.66 20.07 -1.18
C ALA A 128 0.33 21.22 -1.45
N GLN A 129 -0.07 22.47 -1.18
CA GLN A 129 0.68 23.67 -1.55
C GLN A 129 1.70 24.12 -0.51
N ALA A 130 1.54 23.72 0.76
CA ALA A 130 2.40 24.17 1.84
C ALA A 130 2.73 23.06 2.83
N LYS A 131 3.94 23.08 3.39
CA LYS A 131 4.34 22.15 4.45
C LYS A 131 3.69 22.53 5.77
N THR A 132 3.37 21.52 6.57
CA THR A 132 3.01 21.73 7.97
C THR A 132 4.23 22.23 8.74
N SER A 133 4.12 23.39 9.35
CA SER A 133 5.19 24.01 10.15
C SER A 133 5.26 23.43 11.55
N HIS A 134 4.11 23.32 12.22
CA HIS A 134 3.96 22.70 13.52
C HIS A 134 2.51 22.28 13.76
N VAL A 135 2.30 21.43 14.74
CA VAL A 135 0.97 20.96 15.17
C VAL A 135 0.89 21.13 16.68
N SER A 136 -0.05 21.96 17.14
CA SER A 136 -0.29 22.18 18.57
C SER A 136 -1.52 21.41 19.06
N TYR A 137 -1.52 21.09 20.35
CA TYR A 137 -2.67 20.45 20.99
C TYR A 137 -3.05 21.10 22.30
N ILE A 138 -4.34 21.01 22.66
CA ILE A 138 -4.90 21.32 23.97
C ILE A 138 -5.77 20.13 24.38
N LEU A 139 -5.50 19.59 25.56
CA LEU A 139 -6.29 18.54 26.21
C LEU A 139 -7.06 19.17 27.38
N SER A 140 -8.36 18.99 27.43
CA SER A 140 -9.22 19.54 28.49
C SER A 140 -10.24 18.51 28.98
N ASP A 141 -10.68 18.69 30.21
CA ASP A 141 -11.82 18.00 30.77
C ASP A 141 -13.12 18.60 30.22
N ILE A 142 -14.06 17.75 29.80
CA ILE A 142 -15.31 18.19 29.17
C ILE A 142 -16.30 18.80 30.22
N GLU A 143 -16.26 18.33 31.47
CA GLU A 143 -17.24 18.69 32.48
C GLU A 143 -17.00 20.10 33.04
N ASN A 144 -15.74 20.47 33.23
CA ASN A 144 -15.36 21.74 33.85
C ASN A 144 -14.53 22.67 32.93
N ASN A 145 -14.23 22.26 31.68
CA ASN A 145 -13.39 22.96 30.72
C ASN A 145 -11.95 23.25 31.21
N GLN A 146 -11.47 22.53 32.23
CA GLN A 146 -10.13 22.69 32.75
C GLN A 146 -9.10 22.17 31.74
N GLU A 147 -8.09 22.99 31.43
CA GLU A 147 -6.92 22.58 30.66
C GLU A 147 -6.08 21.60 31.51
N ILE A 148 -5.87 20.38 30.94
CA ILE A 148 -5.07 19.32 31.57
C ILE A 148 -3.63 19.37 31.03
N ALA A 149 -3.49 19.52 29.71
CA ALA A 149 -2.19 19.59 29.04
C ALA A 149 -2.28 20.37 27.74
N LYS A 150 -1.18 21.01 27.36
CA LYS A 150 -0.99 21.62 26.03
C LYS A 150 0.44 21.49 25.56
N GLY A 151 0.67 21.60 24.26
CA GLY A 151 2.00 21.53 23.68
C GLY A 151 2.00 21.32 22.18
N ASN A 152 3.12 20.86 21.65
CA ASN A 152 3.29 20.54 20.25
C ASN A 152 3.52 19.05 20.07
N LEU A 153 3.00 18.52 18.95
CA LEU A 153 3.30 17.17 18.47
C LEU A 153 4.63 17.18 17.70
N ILE A 154 5.17 15.98 17.48
CA ILE A 154 6.42 15.73 16.75
C ILE A 154 6.08 15.10 15.41
N SER A 155 6.66 15.60 14.32
CA SER A 155 6.51 15.01 12.98
C SER A 155 7.22 13.66 12.90
N LEU A 156 6.49 12.64 12.46
CA LEU A 156 7.05 11.32 12.15
C LEU A 156 7.22 11.09 10.65
N THR A 157 6.28 11.63 9.86
CA THR A 157 6.33 11.68 8.39
C THR A 157 5.80 13.03 7.92
N ASP A 158 5.79 13.30 6.62
CA ASP A 158 5.16 14.52 6.08
C ASP A 158 3.66 14.62 6.37
N TRP A 159 3.04 13.48 6.71
CA TRP A 159 1.60 13.37 6.98
C TRP A 159 1.27 13.22 8.45
N ASN A 160 2.15 12.60 9.25
CA ASN A 160 1.83 12.20 10.62
C ASN A 160 2.63 12.98 11.66
N TRP A 161 1.91 13.41 12.70
CA TRP A 161 2.43 14.06 13.88
C TRP A 161 1.93 13.34 15.13
N SER A 162 2.82 13.04 16.08
CA SER A 162 2.48 12.21 17.23
C SER A 162 3.23 12.62 18.49
N ARG A 163 2.66 12.28 19.64
CA ARG A 163 3.29 12.42 20.96
C ARG A 163 2.52 11.63 22.00
N ASP A 164 3.23 11.01 22.93
CA ASP A 164 2.64 10.52 24.16
C ASP A 164 2.50 11.66 25.19
N ILE A 165 1.28 11.88 25.68
CA ILE A 165 0.99 12.89 26.70
C ILE A 165 0.97 12.20 28.06
N GLN A 166 1.76 12.72 29.03
CA GLN A 166 1.73 12.27 30.41
C GLN A 166 0.42 12.72 31.06
N MET A 167 -0.36 11.77 31.58
CA MET A 167 -1.65 12.02 32.20
C MET A 167 -1.55 12.10 33.72
N PRO A 168 -2.23 13.05 34.36
CA PRO A 168 -2.37 13.07 35.81
C PRO A 168 -3.13 11.85 36.34
N ALA A 169 -2.81 11.41 37.55
CA ALA A 169 -3.36 10.18 38.12
C ALA A 169 -4.89 10.22 38.34
N ASN A 170 -5.46 11.41 38.53
CA ASN A 170 -6.88 11.63 38.83
C ASN A 170 -7.78 11.70 37.56
N GLU A 171 -7.23 11.55 36.36
CA GLU A 171 -8.01 11.66 35.12
C GLU A 171 -8.64 10.35 34.65
N ASN A 172 -8.37 9.23 35.32
CA ASN A 172 -8.89 7.92 34.92
C ASN A 172 -10.43 7.86 34.99
N GLY A 173 -11.04 7.39 33.90
CA GLY A 173 -12.51 7.30 33.77
C GLY A 173 -13.19 8.58 33.28
N ARG A 174 -12.45 9.69 33.12
CA ARG A 174 -13.02 10.97 32.71
C ARG A 174 -13.27 11.08 31.21
N LYS A 175 -14.22 11.92 30.85
CA LYS A 175 -14.48 12.34 29.47
C LYS A 175 -13.65 13.55 29.14
N LEU A 176 -12.76 13.41 28.18
CA LEU A 176 -11.80 14.42 27.78
C LEU A 176 -12.02 14.88 26.35
N GLN A 177 -11.57 16.09 26.06
CA GLN A 177 -11.55 16.68 24.72
C GLN A 177 -10.12 17.02 24.32
N LEU A 178 -9.68 16.49 23.20
CA LEU A 178 -8.43 16.88 22.55
C LEU A 178 -8.75 17.78 21.36
N THR A 179 -8.24 18.99 21.37
CA THR A 179 -8.28 19.93 20.24
C THR A 179 -6.87 20.05 19.65
N VAL A 180 -6.73 19.83 18.36
CA VAL A 180 -5.45 19.90 17.64
C VAL A 180 -5.55 20.88 16.49
N THR A 181 -4.52 21.73 16.35
CA THR A 181 -4.43 22.69 15.25
C THR A 181 -3.10 22.53 14.52
N SER A 182 -3.19 22.29 13.22
CA SER A 182 -2.06 22.32 12.28
C SER A 182 -1.88 23.72 11.71
N PHE A 183 -0.64 24.14 11.58
CA PHE A 183 -0.23 25.42 10.99
C PHE A 183 0.63 25.13 9.76
N PHE A 184 0.28 25.76 8.64
CA PHE A 184 0.98 25.58 7.37
C PHE A 184 1.84 26.81 7.03
N ASN A 185 2.91 26.60 6.25
CA ASN A 185 3.86 27.66 5.91
C ASN A 185 3.29 28.81 5.09
N ASP A 186 2.10 28.63 4.49
CA ASP A 186 1.34 29.67 3.78
C ASP A 186 0.40 30.47 4.70
N GLY A 187 0.45 30.21 6.02
CA GLY A 187 -0.37 30.88 7.03
C GLY A 187 -1.76 30.25 7.24
N LYS A 188 -2.15 29.27 6.44
CA LYS A 188 -3.39 28.53 6.66
C LYS A 188 -3.32 27.65 7.92
N LYS A 189 -4.48 27.26 8.42
CA LYS A 189 -4.64 26.39 9.59
C LYS A 189 -5.75 25.37 9.35
N ALA A 190 -5.63 24.21 9.99
CA ALA A 190 -6.71 23.23 10.10
C ALA A 190 -6.85 22.79 11.55
N THR A 191 -8.07 22.65 12.05
CA THR A 191 -8.35 22.27 13.44
C THR A 191 -9.30 21.08 13.49
N ALA A 192 -9.02 20.12 14.36
CA ALA A 192 -9.88 18.99 14.65
C ALA A 192 -10.05 18.81 16.17
N THR A 193 -11.15 18.17 16.55
CA THR A 193 -11.46 17.88 17.95
C THR A 193 -11.89 16.42 18.08
N SER A 194 -11.39 15.74 19.10
CA SER A 194 -11.80 14.39 19.51
C SER A 194 -12.28 14.41 20.95
N ARG A 195 -13.44 13.80 21.20
CA ARG A 195 -14.00 13.56 22.54
C ARG A 195 -13.95 12.09 22.85
N PHE A 196 -13.40 11.71 23.98
CA PHE A 196 -13.14 10.31 24.31
C PHE A 196 -13.19 10.09 25.84
N THR A 197 -13.26 8.83 26.25
CA THR A 197 -13.08 8.46 27.65
C THR A 197 -11.65 8.03 27.88
N TYR A 198 -10.92 8.68 28.77
CA TYR A 198 -9.60 8.24 29.18
C TYR A 198 -9.71 7.07 30.15
N GLN A 199 -9.09 5.94 29.83
CA GLN A 199 -9.04 4.79 30.72
C GLN A 199 -7.62 4.21 30.73
N LYS A 200 -6.97 4.32 31.89
CA LYS A 200 -5.66 3.73 32.12
C LYS A 200 -5.72 2.21 31.93
N ASP A 201 -4.72 1.66 31.20
CA ASP A 201 -4.58 0.22 30.99
C ASP A 201 -5.80 -0.48 30.39
N PHE A 202 -6.55 0.24 29.52
CA PHE A 202 -7.66 -0.37 28.81
C PHE A 202 -7.20 -1.56 27.97
N LYS A 203 -7.66 -2.76 28.31
CA LYS A 203 -7.33 -4.02 27.63
C LYS A 203 -8.62 -4.74 27.23
N PRO A 204 -9.09 -4.56 25.98
CA PRO A 204 -10.24 -5.31 25.51
C PRO A 204 -9.89 -6.81 25.39
N ALA A 205 -10.90 -7.67 25.53
CA ALA A 205 -10.75 -9.11 25.39
C ALA A 205 -10.38 -9.46 23.94
N THR A 206 -9.33 -10.26 23.77
CA THR A 206 -8.86 -10.72 22.46
C THR A 206 -9.29 -12.14 22.19
N ILE A 207 -9.69 -12.43 20.95
CA ILE A 207 -9.99 -13.78 20.47
C ILE A 207 -8.86 -14.15 19.51
N PRO A 208 -8.19 -15.29 19.72
CA PRO A 208 -7.20 -15.80 18.79
C PRO A 208 -7.81 -16.06 17.40
N GLY A 209 -7.04 -15.88 16.37
CA GLY A 209 -7.41 -16.14 14.99
C GLY A 209 -6.28 -16.76 14.19
N GLU A 210 -6.57 -17.05 12.94
CA GLU A 210 -5.61 -17.60 12.01
C GLU A 210 -4.61 -16.52 11.55
N ASP A 211 -3.44 -16.97 11.10
CA ASP A 211 -2.46 -16.11 10.46
C ASP A 211 -2.99 -15.56 9.13
N TRP A 212 -2.51 -14.38 8.76
CA TRP A 212 -2.82 -13.68 7.51
C TRP A 212 -1.52 -13.48 6.72
N ASN A 213 -1.19 -14.46 5.87
CA ASN A 213 0.17 -14.68 5.38
C ASN A 213 0.58 -13.87 4.15
N THR A 214 -0.38 -13.33 3.40
CA THR A 214 -0.18 -12.51 2.20
C THR A 214 -1.47 -11.77 1.85
N LEU A 215 -1.55 -11.16 0.67
CA LEU A 215 -2.77 -10.51 0.16
C LEU A 215 -3.97 -11.47 0.25
N LEU A 216 -5.05 -11.02 0.90
CA LEU A 216 -6.26 -11.81 1.11
C LEU A 216 -5.96 -13.20 1.68
N GLN A 217 -5.02 -13.26 2.63
CA GLN A 217 -4.67 -14.40 3.50
C GLN A 217 -3.87 -15.53 2.84
N ASN A 218 -4.06 -15.83 1.55
CA ASN A 218 -3.47 -17.01 0.92
C ASN A 218 -3.07 -16.80 -0.55
N ALA A 219 -2.28 -17.71 -1.08
CA ALA A 219 -1.75 -17.65 -2.45
C ALA A 219 -2.83 -17.70 -3.57
N ALA A 220 -4.05 -18.09 -3.24
CA ALA A 220 -5.20 -18.07 -4.15
C ALA A 220 -5.99 -16.75 -4.08
N HIS A 221 -5.67 -15.86 -3.14
CA HIS A 221 -6.36 -14.61 -2.80
C HIS A 221 -7.84 -14.81 -2.44
N SER A 222 -8.19 -15.95 -1.88
CA SER A 222 -9.58 -16.36 -1.59
C SER A 222 -10.00 -16.22 -0.13
N GLY A 223 -9.09 -15.79 0.74
CA GLY A 223 -9.30 -15.71 2.19
C GLY A 223 -9.95 -14.42 2.69
N GLY A 224 -10.41 -13.54 1.81
CA GLY A 224 -11.09 -12.30 2.20
C GLY A 224 -12.42 -12.52 2.96
N ILE A 225 -12.96 -13.73 2.94
CA ILE A 225 -13.94 -14.25 3.91
C ILE A 225 -13.29 -15.37 4.69
N ASN A 226 -13.24 -15.23 6.01
CA ASN A 226 -12.67 -16.22 6.92
C ASN A 226 -13.49 -16.31 8.23
N ASN A 227 -12.98 -17.08 9.18
CA ASN A 227 -13.61 -17.28 10.50
C ASN A 227 -13.37 -16.12 11.49
N SER A 228 -12.94 -14.95 11.03
CA SER A 228 -12.76 -13.79 11.89
C SER A 228 -14.08 -13.34 12.55
N GLN A 229 -13.97 -12.77 13.74
CA GLN A 229 -15.10 -12.37 14.55
C GLN A 229 -15.14 -10.85 14.74
N ILE A 230 -14.91 -10.12 13.66
CA ILE A 230 -14.97 -8.66 13.67
C ILE A 230 -16.43 -8.22 13.66
N LYS A 231 -16.83 -7.46 14.68
CA LYS A 231 -18.17 -6.88 14.84
C LYS A 231 -18.09 -5.38 15.08
N LEU A 232 -19.13 -4.66 14.74
CA LEU A 232 -19.26 -3.24 15.05
C LEU A 232 -19.83 -3.01 16.46
N PRO A 233 -19.51 -1.89 17.11
CA PRO A 233 -18.54 -0.89 16.65
C PRO A 233 -17.09 -1.35 16.87
N LEU A 234 -16.17 -0.85 16.05
CA LEU A 234 -14.74 -1.06 16.24
C LEU A 234 -14.18 -0.10 17.28
N GLN A 235 -13.25 -0.59 18.08
CA GLN A 235 -12.48 0.18 19.06
C GLN A 235 -11.00 0.18 18.63
N LEU A 236 -10.36 1.34 18.59
CA LEU A 236 -8.91 1.42 18.39
C LEU A 236 -8.20 0.86 19.64
N GLN A 237 -7.38 -0.19 19.45
CA GLN A 237 -6.60 -0.82 20.51
C GLN A 237 -5.24 -0.17 20.65
N TRP A 238 -4.54 0.02 19.53
CA TRP A 238 -3.25 0.72 19.47
C TRP A 238 -3.01 1.31 18.08
N THR A 239 -2.10 2.27 18.02
CA THR A 239 -1.54 2.83 16.80
C THR A 239 -0.03 2.89 16.89
N ALA A 240 0.66 2.65 15.76
CA ALA A 240 2.09 2.79 15.60
C ALA A 240 2.39 3.48 14.27
N ASN A 241 3.61 3.99 14.09
CA ASN A 241 4.02 4.59 12.82
C ASN A 241 5.37 4.00 12.38
N THR A 242 5.50 3.73 11.08
CA THR A 242 6.72 3.14 10.48
C THR A 242 7.83 4.16 10.27
N GLY A 243 7.52 5.46 10.27
CA GLY A 243 8.43 6.55 9.91
C GLY A 243 8.64 6.70 8.40
N SER A 244 7.79 6.05 7.59
CA SER A 244 7.77 6.15 6.12
C SER A 244 6.38 5.82 5.60
N ASN A 245 6.05 6.19 4.37
CA ASN A 245 4.75 5.92 3.80
C ASN A 245 4.50 4.42 3.62
N ILE A 246 3.23 4.02 3.74
CA ILE A 246 2.76 2.68 3.37
C ILE A 246 1.87 2.84 2.15
N PHE A 247 2.24 2.20 1.04
CA PHE A 247 1.46 2.30 -0.19
C PHE A 247 0.54 1.07 -0.34
N MET A 248 0.77 0.16 -1.26
CA MET A 248 -0.08 -1.02 -1.44
C MET A 248 0.37 -2.24 -0.62
N ALA A 249 1.39 -2.09 0.21
CA ALA A 249 1.85 -3.17 1.08
C ALA A 249 0.79 -3.46 2.15
N SER A 250 0.00 -4.49 1.93
CA SER A 250 -1.00 -4.94 2.91
C SER A 250 -0.31 -5.57 4.13
N PRO A 251 -0.82 -5.34 5.34
CA PRO A 251 -0.23 -5.93 6.54
C PRO A 251 -0.39 -7.46 6.55
N ILE A 252 0.59 -8.11 7.14
CA ILE A 252 0.59 -9.54 7.43
C ILE A 252 0.49 -9.74 8.93
N ILE A 253 -0.30 -10.73 9.38
CA ILE A 253 -0.39 -11.13 10.77
C ILE A 253 0.08 -12.57 10.86
N ALA A 254 1.19 -12.82 11.55
CA ALA A 254 1.69 -14.18 11.77
C ALA A 254 2.53 -14.25 13.04
N GLY A 255 2.43 -15.34 13.77
CA GLY A 255 3.22 -15.60 14.96
C GLY A 255 3.15 -14.47 16.02
N GLN A 256 1.97 -13.90 16.26
CA GLN A 256 1.73 -12.76 17.17
C GLN A 256 2.48 -11.48 16.77
N LYS A 257 2.82 -11.33 15.49
CA LYS A 257 3.45 -10.13 14.92
C LYS A 257 2.65 -9.58 13.76
N VAL A 258 2.81 -8.28 13.53
CA VAL A 258 2.33 -7.59 12.33
C VAL A 258 3.56 -7.20 11.52
N PHE A 259 3.64 -7.66 10.28
CA PHE A 259 4.68 -7.27 9.34
C PHE A 259 4.11 -6.32 8.31
N ILE A 260 4.87 -5.27 8.01
CA ILE A 260 4.52 -4.26 7.02
C ILE A 260 5.77 -3.77 6.29
N ALA A 261 5.61 -3.40 5.03
CA ALA A 261 6.68 -2.78 4.25
C ALA A 261 6.33 -1.35 3.87
N THR A 262 7.35 -0.54 3.66
CA THR A 262 7.22 0.89 3.43
C THR A 262 7.72 1.31 2.06
N THR A 263 7.25 2.47 1.63
CA THR A 263 7.66 3.14 0.40
C THR A 263 8.18 4.53 0.70
N ASP A 264 9.23 4.93 -0.02
CA ASP A 264 9.74 6.29 -0.04
C ASP A 264 10.49 6.51 -1.36
N ASP A 265 9.94 7.36 -2.20
CA ASP A 265 10.54 7.68 -3.50
C ASP A 265 11.27 9.04 -3.45
N ASN A 266 11.79 9.44 -2.29
CA ASN A 266 12.59 10.65 -2.06
C ASN A 266 14.08 10.37 -1.96
N ILE A 267 14.89 11.43 -1.92
CA ILE A 267 16.33 11.37 -1.62
C ILE A 267 16.58 12.17 -0.34
N PRO A 268 17.13 11.53 0.70
CA PRO A 268 17.50 10.11 0.79
C PRO A 268 16.30 9.19 0.93
N LEU A 269 16.43 7.98 0.41
CA LEU A 269 15.43 6.91 0.59
C LEU A 269 15.33 6.47 2.04
N ASN A 270 14.10 6.30 2.54
CA ASN A 270 13.81 5.85 3.90
C ASN A 270 12.80 4.69 3.90
N THR A 271 13.24 3.49 3.54
CA THR A 271 12.38 2.33 3.24
C THR A 271 12.74 1.12 4.08
N PHE A 272 11.71 0.39 4.54
CA PHE A 272 11.87 -0.68 5.51
C PHE A 272 10.86 -1.81 5.34
N VAL A 273 11.21 -2.98 5.87
CA VAL A 273 10.28 -3.98 6.39
C VAL A 273 10.31 -3.88 7.91
N CYS A 274 9.14 -3.79 8.52
CA CYS A 274 8.97 -3.61 9.97
C CYS A 274 8.17 -4.78 10.55
N ALA A 275 8.46 -5.15 11.79
CA ALA A 275 7.62 -6.01 12.59
C ALA A 275 7.18 -5.31 13.86
N PHE A 276 5.90 -5.43 14.18
CA PHE A 276 5.30 -4.91 15.40
C PHE A 276 4.69 -6.07 16.21
N ASP A 277 4.71 -5.95 17.52
CA ASP A 277 3.97 -6.86 18.39
C ASP A 277 2.47 -6.68 18.17
N PHE A 278 1.76 -7.77 17.89
CA PHE A 278 0.33 -7.72 17.53
C PHE A 278 -0.57 -7.27 18.69
N ASN A 279 -0.14 -7.45 19.94
CA ASN A 279 -0.94 -7.09 21.10
C ASN A 279 -0.79 -5.61 21.49
N SER A 280 0.41 -5.06 21.34
CA SER A 280 0.78 -3.75 21.85
C SER A 280 1.12 -2.70 20.78
N GLY A 281 1.35 -3.10 19.54
CA GLY A 281 1.86 -2.22 18.48
C GLY A 281 3.31 -1.79 18.67
N LYS A 282 4.04 -2.37 19.66
CA LYS A 282 5.45 -2.06 19.87
C LYS A 282 6.29 -2.53 18.69
N LEU A 283 7.14 -1.64 18.17
CA LEU A 283 8.12 -2.01 17.14
C LEU A 283 9.10 -3.04 17.72
N LEU A 284 9.20 -4.21 17.06
CA LEU A 284 10.11 -5.29 17.44
C LEU A 284 11.42 -5.20 16.68
N TRP A 285 11.35 -5.03 15.38
CA TRP A 285 12.51 -4.85 14.52
C TRP A 285 12.16 -4.09 13.24
N LYS A 286 13.22 -3.58 12.58
CA LYS A 286 13.13 -2.80 11.35
C LYS A 286 14.32 -3.14 10.46
N PHE A 287 14.06 -3.65 9.26
CA PHE A 287 15.07 -3.99 8.27
C PHE A 287 15.04 -2.97 7.13
N ARG A 288 16.19 -2.34 6.83
CA ARG A 288 16.30 -1.36 5.76
C ARG A 288 16.39 -2.04 4.40
N THR A 289 15.51 -1.69 3.47
CA THR A 289 15.56 -2.12 2.07
C THR A 289 16.35 -1.14 1.22
N ALA A 290 16.83 -1.56 0.05
CA ALA A 290 17.59 -0.70 -0.85
C ALA A 290 16.69 0.25 -1.65
N ASN A 291 15.39 -0.07 -1.75
CA ASN A 291 14.38 0.74 -2.45
C ASN A 291 13.00 0.50 -1.85
N SER A 292 11.99 1.23 -2.35
CA SER A 292 10.59 1.11 -1.95
C SER A 292 10.06 -0.30 -2.14
N VAL A 293 9.31 -0.81 -1.15
CA VAL A 293 8.50 -2.01 -1.28
C VAL A 293 7.06 -1.54 -1.52
N LYS A 294 6.60 -1.62 -2.76
CA LYS A 294 5.35 -0.98 -3.20
C LYS A 294 4.13 -1.89 -3.18
N ASN A 295 4.27 -3.16 -2.82
CA ASN A 295 3.18 -4.12 -2.79
C ASN A 295 3.32 -5.10 -1.61
N THR A 296 2.38 -6.03 -1.50
CA THR A 296 2.27 -6.95 -0.36
C THR A 296 3.46 -7.90 -0.28
N ILE A 297 3.99 -8.03 0.92
CA ILE A 297 4.99 -9.02 1.32
C ILE A 297 4.31 -10.35 1.64
N ALA A 298 5.07 -11.43 1.88
CA ALA A 298 4.50 -12.73 2.22
C ALA A 298 5.25 -13.38 3.38
N TYR A 299 4.56 -14.25 4.11
CA TYR A 299 5.11 -15.01 5.24
C TYR A 299 4.79 -16.49 5.10
N GLU A 300 5.76 -17.34 5.38
CA GLU A 300 5.56 -18.76 5.59
C GLU A 300 6.69 -19.32 6.48
N ASN A 301 6.33 -20.21 7.42
CA ASN A 301 7.29 -20.98 8.23
C ASN A 301 8.41 -20.15 8.90
N GLY A 302 8.07 -18.98 9.47
CA GLY A 302 9.05 -18.13 10.18
C GLY A 302 9.90 -17.24 9.26
N ILE A 303 9.59 -17.17 7.98
CA ILE A 303 10.32 -16.36 6.99
C ILE A 303 9.38 -15.33 6.36
N VAL A 304 9.81 -14.06 6.37
CA VAL A 304 9.15 -12.97 5.66
C VAL A 304 9.88 -12.70 4.35
N ILE A 305 9.16 -12.70 3.24
CA ILE A 305 9.70 -12.38 1.92
C ILE A 305 9.19 -11.01 1.49
N ALA A 306 10.12 -10.14 1.08
CA ALA A 306 9.84 -8.83 0.55
C ALA A 306 10.63 -8.57 -0.73
N GLN A 307 10.06 -7.79 -1.64
CA GLN A 307 10.70 -7.38 -2.89
C GLN A 307 10.65 -5.87 -3.03
N ASP A 308 11.79 -5.24 -3.32
CA ASP A 308 11.86 -3.81 -3.54
C ASP A 308 11.79 -3.43 -5.04
N ALA A 309 11.51 -2.17 -5.33
CA ALA A 309 11.39 -1.66 -6.69
C ALA A 309 12.73 -1.65 -7.47
N ALA A 310 13.87 -1.86 -6.80
CA ALA A 310 15.16 -2.10 -7.43
C ALA A 310 15.42 -3.59 -7.71
N CYS A 311 14.39 -4.45 -7.61
CA CYS A 311 14.43 -5.89 -7.89
C CYS A 311 15.29 -6.71 -6.94
N ASN A 312 15.46 -6.28 -5.71
CA ASN A 312 16.02 -7.13 -4.67
C ASN A 312 14.90 -7.90 -3.98
N LEU A 313 15.06 -9.20 -3.88
CA LEU A 313 14.21 -10.11 -3.13
C LEU A 313 14.94 -10.47 -1.84
N TYR A 314 14.28 -10.27 -0.70
CA TYR A 314 14.83 -10.47 0.64
C TYR A 314 14.05 -11.56 1.35
N ALA A 315 14.75 -12.48 2.01
CA ALA A 315 14.16 -13.35 3.02
C ALA A 315 14.67 -12.92 4.39
N LEU A 316 13.76 -12.65 5.29
CA LEU A 316 14.05 -12.17 6.63
C LEU A 316 13.54 -13.17 7.66
N ASP A 317 14.32 -13.44 8.69
CA ASP A 317 13.87 -14.17 9.87
C ASP A 317 12.75 -13.38 10.56
N ALA A 318 11.60 -13.97 10.72
CA ALA A 318 10.41 -13.28 11.24
C ALA A 318 10.54 -12.86 12.71
N GLU A 319 11.39 -13.55 13.51
CA GLU A 319 11.60 -13.22 14.91
C GLU A 319 12.54 -12.01 15.08
N SER A 320 13.63 -11.99 14.33
CA SER A 320 14.74 -11.06 14.55
C SER A 320 14.88 -9.98 13.46
N GLY A 321 14.24 -10.13 12.31
CA GLY A 321 14.43 -9.28 11.14
C GLY A 321 15.78 -9.46 10.45
N LYS A 322 16.57 -10.47 10.83
CA LYS A 322 17.86 -10.74 10.19
C LYS A 322 17.68 -11.27 8.78
N LEU A 323 18.54 -10.79 7.87
CA LEU A 323 18.60 -11.27 6.50
C LEU A 323 19.08 -12.73 6.49
N LEU A 324 18.25 -13.63 5.94
CA LEU A 324 18.59 -15.05 5.73
C LEU A 324 19.27 -15.24 4.37
N TRP A 325 18.64 -14.71 3.33
CA TRP A 325 19.19 -14.70 1.99
C TRP A 325 18.66 -13.51 1.18
N LYS A 326 19.35 -13.19 0.11
CA LYS A 326 18.98 -12.12 -0.84
C LYS A 326 19.22 -12.59 -2.26
N GLN A 327 18.26 -12.32 -3.15
CA GLN A 327 18.40 -12.48 -4.59
C GLN A 327 18.26 -11.13 -5.28
N TYR A 328 18.98 -10.94 -6.37
CA TYR A 328 18.83 -9.81 -7.26
C TYR A 328 18.28 -10.31 -8.60
N ILE A 329 17.06 -9.92 -8.91
CA ILE A 329 16.43 -10.23 -10.19
C ILE A 329 16.80 -9.10 -11.15
N LYS A 330 17.62 -9.40 -12.18
CA LYS A 330 18.13 -8.39 -13.10
C LYS A 330 16.99 -7.54 -13.66
N LEU A 331 17.14 -6.21 -13.57
CA LEU A 331 16.20 -5.26 -14.15
C LEU A 331 16.12 -5.42 -15.67
N ASN A 332 14.92 -5.42 -16.19
CA ASN A 332 14.64 -5.06 -17.58
C ASN A 332 14.63 -3.54 -17.76
N SER A 333 14.27 -3.06 -18.94
CA SER A 333 14.33 -1.65 -19.31
C SER A 333 13.51 -0.71 -18.40
N TYR A 334 12.59 -1.25 -17.59
CA TYR A 334 11.67 -0.47 -16.78
C TYR A 334 11.59 -1.01 -15.34
N PRO A 335 12.17 -0.30 -14.35
CA PRO A 335 12.28 -0.76 -12.96
C PRO A 335 11.11 -0.31 -12.07
N TYR A 336 9.87 -0.45 -12.43
CA TYR A 336 8.82 0.31 -11.77
C TYR A 336 7.56 -0.46 -11.42
N LEU A 337 7.34 -1.57 -12.07
CA LEU A 337 6.15 -2.34 -11.79
C LEU A 337 6.41 -3.27 -10.63
N THR A 338 5.49 -3.24 -9.71
CA THR A 338 5.64 -3.85 -8.41
C THR A 338 4.55 -4.86 -8.23
N GLU A 339 4.94 -6.12 -8.28
CA GLU A 339 4.07 -7.20 -7.87
C GLU A 339 4.15 -7.41 -6.37
N GLY A 340 3.09 -8.00 -5.81
CA GLY A 340 3.13 -8.61 -4.50
C GLY A 340 3.80 -9.99 -4.56
N ILE A 341 4.38 -10.41 -3.44
CA ILE A 341 5.02 -11.72 -3.33
C ILE A 341 4.00 -12.78 -2.97
N THR A 342 4.13 -13.93 -3.61
CA THR A 342 3.35 -15.13 -3.31
C THR A 342 4.26 -16.27 -2.88
N ILE A 343 3.87 -16.93 -1.79
CA ILE A 343 4.52 -18.15 -1.32
C ILE A 343 3.47 -19.27 -1.30
N ASP A 344 3.81 -20.43 -1.81
CA ASP A 344 3.00 -21.63 -1.69
C ASP A 344 3.89 -22.85 -1.45
N LYS A 345 3.64 -23.57 -0.37
CA LYS A 345 4.33 -24.83 -0.01
C LYS A 345 5.86 -24.76 -0.06
N GLY A 346 6.43 -23.69 0.50
CA GLY A 346 7.86 -23.50 0.58
C GLY A 346 8.52 -22.99 -0.70
N VAL A 347 7.75 -22.54 -1.67
CA VAL A 347 8.23 -21.94 -2.92
C VAL A 347 7.82 -20.48 -3.00
N VAL A 348 8.77 -19.60 -3.24
CA VAL A 348 8.59 -18.16 -3.46
C VAL A 348 8.47 -17.89 -4.95
N TYR A 349 7.40 -17.23 -5.37
CA TYR A 349 7.18 -16.83 -6.76
C TYR A 349 7.32 -15.31 -6.91
N ALA A 350 8.09 -14.90 -7.91
CA ALA A 350 8.36 -13.50 -8.24
C ALA A 350 8.36 -13.26 -9.75
N GLY A 351 7.76 -12.19 -10.20
CA GLY A 351 7.60 -11.86 -11.63
C GLY A 351 8.16 -10.50 -12.04
N ILE A 352 8.91 -9.84 -11.17
CA ILE A 352 9.59 -8.58 -11.50
C ILE A 352 10.91 -8.84 -12.25
N GLY A 353 11.38 -7.85 -12.97
CA GLY A 353 12.71 -7.90 -13.60
C GLY A 353 12.73 -8.70 -14.89
N ALA A 354 13.69 -9.60 -15.05
CA ALA A 354 13.99 -10.28 -16.31
C ALA A 354 13.08 -11.46 -16.65
N GLY A 355 12.25 -11.91 -15.73
CA GLY A 355 11.37 -13.05 -15.97
C GLY A 355 10.62 -13.51 -14.74
N LEU A 356 9.65 -14.40 -14.95
CA LEU A 356 8.96 -15.10 -13.87
C LEU A 356 9.90 -16.13 -13.25
N SER A 357 9.98 -16.17 -11.92
CA SER A 357 10.96 -16.98 -11.21
C SER A 357 10.35 -17.67 -10.01
N ALA A 358 10.91 -18.83 -9.64
CA ALA A 358 10.61 -19.52 -8.41
C ALA A 358 11.89 -19.83 -7.62
N TYR A 359 11.81 -19.68 -6.31
CA TYR A 359 12.92 -19.86 -5.38
C TYR A 359 12.49 -20.75 -4.21
N ASP A 360 13.43 -21.56 -3.71
CA ASP A 360 13.23 -22.27 -2.45
C ASP A 360 13.17 -21.27 -1.29
N LEU A 361 12.13 -21.34 -0.49
CA LEU A 361 11.87 -20.38 0.60
C LEU A 361 13.01 -20.32 1.63
N LYS A 362 13.60 -21.46 1.98
CA LYS A 362 14.61 -21.55 3.05
C LYS A 362 16.00 -21.12 2.59
N THR A 363 16.35 -21.50 1.36
CA THR A 363 17.72 -21.35 0.86
C THR A 363 17.89 -20.20 -0.14
N GLY A 364 16.79 -19.73 -0.73
CA GLY A 364 16.84 -18.78 -1.83
C GLY A 364 17.38 -19.35 -3.15
N GLN A 365 17.62 -20.66 -3.23
CA GLN A 365 18.07 -21.29 -4.46
C GLN A 365 17.00 -21.19 -5.54
N THR A 366 17.44 -20.85 -6.76
CA THR A 366 16.54 -20.80 -7.91
C THR A 366 16.06 -22.20 -8.28
N ILE A 367 14.73 -22.38 -8.30
CA ILE A 367 14.09 -23.61 -8.78
C ILE A 367 13.95 -23.54 -10.29
N TRP A 368 13.39 -22.45 -10.81
CA TRP A 368 13.31 -22.18 -12.24
C TRP A 368 13.22 -20.67 -12.54
N ILE A 369 13.58 -20.29 -13.76
CA ILE A 369 13.39 -18.93 -14.31
C ILE A 369 12.84 -19.07 -15.73
N ASN A 370 11.68 -18.48 -15.99
CA ASN A 370 11.14 -18.30 -17.34
C ASN A 370 11.53 -16.92 -17.87
N LYS A 371 12.57 -16.85 -18.71
CA LYS A 371 13.06 -15.60 -19.32
C LYS A 371 12.22 -15.17 -20.52
N ASP A 372 11.47 -16.07 -21.11
CA ASP A 372 10.62 -15.82 -22.29
C ASP A 372 9.25 -15.28 -21.91
N TRP A 373 8.93 -15.33 -20.61
CA TRP A 373 7.71 -14.79 -20.09
C TRP A 373 7.71 -13.27 -20.26
N ARG A 374 6.71 -12.73 -20.95
CA ARG A 374 6.52 -11.33 -21.24
C ARG A 374 7.76 -10.57 -21.80
N GLN A 375 7.52 -9.76 -22.79
CA GLN A 375 8.57 -8.92 -23.40
C GLN A 375 8.75 -7.61 -22.60
N ARG A 376 9.64 -7.58 -21.61
CA ARG A 376 10.12 -6.37 -20.92
C ARG A 376 9.11 -5.67 -19.98
N GLU A 377 8.02 -6.29 -19.61
CA GLU A 377 7.06 -5.75 -18.66
C GLU A 377 7.22 -6.38 -17.28
N GLY A 378 6.91 -5.65 -16.19
CA GLY A 378 6.75 -6.20 -14.84
C GLY A 378 5.37 -6.79 -14.63
N ALA A 379 5.24 -7.77 -13.76
CA ALA A 379 3.95 -8.09 -13.18
C ALA A 379 3.41 -6.86 -12.45
N THR A 380 2.13 -6.65 -12.57
CA THR A 380 1.43 -5.51 -11.95
C THR A 380 0.53 -5.97 -10.81
N THR A 381 0.43 -7.28 -10.61
CA THR A 381 -0.49 -7.92 -9.66
C THR A 381 0.29 -8.83 -8.73
N THR A 382 -0.26 -9.16 -7.57
CA THR A 382 0.24 -10.29 -6.79
C THR A 382 -0.05 -11.57 -7.54
N LEU A 383 0.95 -12.46 -7.64
CA LEU A 383 0.83 -13.72 -8.37
C LEU A 383 -0.19 -14.63 -7.68
N THR A 384 -1.03 -15.30 -8.46
CA THR A 384 -2.08 -16.17 -7.94
C THR A 384 -1.79 -17.63 -8.22
N VAL A 385 -1.85 -18.47 -7.20
CA VAL A 385 -1.75 -19.93 -7.35
C VAL A 385 -3.14 -20.51 -7.57
N ALA A 386 -3.36 -21.10 -8.74
CA ALA A 386 -4.61 -21.76 -9.16
C ALA A 386 -4.37 -23.24 -9.46
N GLY A 387 -4.21 -24.05 -8.42
CA GLY A 387 -3.79 -25.45 -8.56
C GLY A 387 -2.37 -25.55 -9.10
N ASN A 388 -2.18 -26.13 -10.27
CA ASN A 388 -0.87 -26.25 -10.93
C ASN A 388 -0.56 -25.06 -11.87
N VAL A 389 -1.35 -24.00 -11.83
CA VAL A 389 -1.16 -22.81 -12.66
C VAL A 389 -0.79 -21.61 -11.81
N LEU A 390 0.33 -20.99 -12.12
CA LEU A 390 0.70 -19.68 -11.60
C LEU A 390 0.21 -18.59 -12.54
N VAL A 391 -0.67 -17.74 -12.05
CA VAL A 391 -1.33 -16.69 -12.84
C VAL A 391 -0.74 -15.33 -12.52
N SER A 392 -0.44 -14.56 -13.55
CA SER A 392 0.13 -13.22 -13.45
C SER A 392 -0.46 -12.27 -14.47
N GLY A 393 -0.63 -11.00 -14.08
CA GLY A 393 -1.01 -9.92 -14.96
C GLY A 393 0.18 -9.04 -15.33
N THR A 394 0.13 -8.42 -16.51
CA THR A 394 1.11 -7.42 -16.93
C THR A 394 0.43 -6.17 -17.48
N GLN A 395 1.14 -5.04 -17.43
CA GLN A 395 0.63 -3.72 -17.83
C GLN A 395 0.04 -3.70 -19.26
N TRP A 396 0.73 -4.32 -20.20
CA TRP A 396 0.41 -4.26 -21.63
C TRP A 396 0.08 -5.63 -22.22
N GLY A 397 0.61 -6.68 -21.61
CA GLY A 397 0.55 -8.04 -22.13
C GLY A 397 -0.72 -8.81 -21.78
N GLY A 398 -1.51 -8.34 -20.83
CA GLY A 398 -2.70 -9.03 -20.34
C GLY A 398 -2.40 -10.03 -19.21
N LEU A 399 -3.04 -11.20 -19.29
CA LEU A 399 -2.97 -12.26 -18.29
C LEU A 399 -2.21 -13.47 -18.81
N TYR A 400 -1.42 -14.09 -17.95
CA TYR A 400 -0.64 -15.29 -18.29
C TYR A 400 -0.92 -16.39 -17.27
N GLY A 401 -1.08 -17.62 -17.73
CA GLY A 401 -1.04 -18.83 -16.94
C GLY A 401 0.24 -19.61 -17.24
N ASN A 402 0.99 -19.92 -16.20
CA ASN A 402 2.25 -20.63 -16.30
C ASN A 402 2.18 -21.92 -15.47
N ASP A 403 2.80 -22.99 -15.94
CA ASP A 403 2.99 -24.19 -15.13
C ASP A 403 3.80 -23.86 -13.88
N ILE A 404 3.24 -24.16 -12.72
CA ILE A 404 3.83 -23.74 -11.45
C ILE A 404 5.17 -24.42 -11.13
N HIS A 405 5.42 -25.62 -11.66
CA HIS A 405 6.62 -26.40 -11.41
C HIS A 405 7.78 -26.06 -12.34
N THR A 406 7.47 -25.58 -13.55
CA THR A 406 8.48 -25.33 -14.59
C THR A 406 8.57 -23.88 -15.03
N GLY A 407 7.58 -23.07 -14.68
CA GLY A 407 7.45 -21.69 -15.14
C GLY A 407 7.06 -21.54 -16.61
N LYS A 408 6.88 -22.64 -17.38
CA LYS A 408 6.53 -22.59 -18.81
C LYS A 408 5.13 -22.02 -18.99
N GLN A 409 4.98 -21.12 -19.97
CA GLN A 409 3.69 -20.57 -20.32
C GLN A 409 2.77 -21.65 -20.85
N LEU A 410 1.60 -21.79 -20.24
CA LEU A 410 0.51 -22.66 -20.68
C LEU A 410 -0.43 -21.90 -21.62
N TRP A 411 -0.78 -20.68 -21.25
CA TRP A 411 -1.66 -19.82 -22.03
C TRP A 411 -1.36 -18.34 -21.80
N LYS A 412 -1.83 -17.51 -22.72
CA LYS A 412 -1.82 -16.05 -22.64
C LYS A 412 -3.18 -15.54 -23.10
N LEU A 413 -3.73 -14.58 -22.35
CA LEU A 413 -4.96 -13.89 -22.69
C LEU A 413 -4.68 -12.39 -22.78
N SER A 414 -4.69 -11.85 -24.00
CA SER A 414 -4.45 -10.43 -24.27
C SER A 414 -5.57 -9.78 -25.08
N ASP A 415 -6.60 -10.57 -25.44
CA ASP A 415 -7.72 -10.14 -26.25
C ASP A 415 -8.83 -9.53 -25.40
N ASN A 416 -9.87 -8.99 -26.06
CA ASN A 416 -11.06 -8.42 -25.43
C ASN A 416 -10.82 -7.23 -24.48
N GLY A 417 -9.74 -6.48 -24.68
CA GLY A 417 -9.42 -5.32 -23.84
C GLY A 417 -8.95 -5.66 -22.45
N LEU A 418 -8.52 -6.90 -22.22
CA LEU A 418 -7.97 -7.33 -20.94
C LEU A 418 -6.61 -6.68 -20.71
N ARG A 419 -6.57 -5.71 -19.80
CA ARG A 419 -5.40 -5.00 -19.32
C ARG A 419 -5.35 -5.15 -17.82
N ASN A 420 -4.53 -6.06 -17.31
CA ASN A 420 -4.51 -6.33 -15.89
C ASN A 420 -3.42 -5.52 -15.19
N ARG A 421 -3.78 -4.32 -14.70
CA ARG A 421 -2.84 -3.33 -14.18
C ARG A 421 -2.60 -3.38 -12.68
N GLY A 422 -3.49 -3.92 -11.90
CA GLY A 422 -3.35 -3.79 -10.45
C GLY A 422 -4.13 -4.83 -9.63
N ALA A 423 -5.39 -5.08 -10.00
CA ALA A 423 -6.21 -6.09 -9.32
C ALA A 423 -5.64 -7.49 -9.54
N SER A 424 -5.39 -8.22 -8.46
CA SER A 424 -4.89 -9.58 -8.55
C SER A 424 -6.02 -10.56 -8.91
N PRO A 425 -5.75 -11.61 -9.69
CA PRO A 425 -6.71 -12.68 -9.89
C PRO A 425 -7.06 -13.38 -8.57
N VAL A 426 -8.29 -13.87 -8.45
CA VAL A 426 -8.72 -14.72 -7.34
C VAL A 426 -9.00 -16.12 -7.87
N TYR A 427 -8.42 -17.14 -7.27
CA TYR A 427 -8.78 -18.52 -7.56
C TYR A 427 -9.75 -19.05 -6.51
N LYS A 428 -10.97 -19.30 -6.91
CA LYS A 428 -12.02 -19.85 -6.05
C LYS A 428 -13.02 -20.67 -6.87
N ASP A 429 -13.54 -21.76 -6.29
CA ASP A 429 -14.52 -22.65 -6.90
C ASP A 429 -14.07 -23.20 -8.27
N GLY A 430 -12.77 -23.50 -8.42
CA GLY A 430 -12.18 -24.02 -9.65
C GLY A 430 -12.06 -23.00 -10.79
N LYS A 431 -12.28 -21.72 -10.54
CA LYS A 431 -12.28 -20.63 -11.53
C LYS A 431 -11.37 -19.49 -11.11
N LEU A 432 -10.90 -18.73 -12.10
CA LEU A 432 -10.26 -17.43 -11.89
C LEU A 432 -11.31 -16.31 -12.06
N TRP A 433 -11.29 -15.37 -11.12
CA TRP A 433 -12.17 -14.22 -11.06
C TRP A 433 -11.32 -12.96 -11.12
N ILE A 434 -11.57 -12.07 -12.11
CA ILE A 434 -10.67 -10.96 -12.42
C ILE A 434 -11.48 -9.74 -12.80
N ILE A 435 -11.07 -8.57 -12.27
CA ILE A 435 -11.48 -7.28 -12.80
C ILE A 435 -10.34 -6.68 -13.65
N SER A 436 -10.67 -6.04 -14.73
CA SER A 436 -9.70 -5.42 -15.62
C SER A 436 -10.34 -4.31 -16.45
N SER A 437 -9.78 -3.11 -16.37
CA SER A 437 -10.19 -1.92 -17.13
C SER A 437 -11.68 -1.56 -17.00
N LYS A 438 -12.57 -2.20 -17.75
CA LYS A 438 -14.02 -1.98 -17.72
C LYS A 438 -14.83 -3.26 -17.60
N SER A 439 -14.17 -4.40 -17.47
CA SER A 439 -14.84 -5.69 -17.50
C SER A 439 -14.48 -6.58 -16.34
N PHE A 440 -15.44 -7.38 -15.96
CA PHE A 440 -15.27 -8.53 -15.07
C PHE A 440 -15.17 -9.80 -15.90
N PHE A 441 -14.24 -10.69 -15.56
CA PHE A 441 -13.99 -11.94 -16.27
C PHE A 441 -14.03 -13.13 -15.31
N VAL A 442 -14.58 -14.24 -15.81
CA VAL A 442 -14.46 -15.56 -15.19
C VAL A 442 -13.72 -16.46 -16.18
N ILE A 443 -12.62 -17.07 -15.73
CA ILE A 443 -11.67 -17.76 -16.60
C ILE A 443 -11.41 -19.16 -16.06
N GLU A 444 -11.29 -20.14 -16.98
CA GLU A 444 -10.82 -21.48 -16.67
C GLU A 444 -9.29 -21.46 -16.43
N PRO A 445 -8.80 -21.86 -15.27
CA PRO A 445 -7.39 -21.69 -14.93
C PRO A 445 -6.42 -22.49 -15.79
N GLN A 446 -6.82 -23.68 -16.28
CA GLN A 446 -5.92 -24.59 -17.00
C GLN A 446 -5.67 -24.15 -18.45
N THR A 447 -6.66 -23.54 -19.10
CA THR A 447 -6.61 -23.21 -20.52
C THR A 447 -6.62 -21.71 -20.82
N GLY A 448 -6.94 -20.87 -19.83
CA GLY A 448 -7.17 -19.43 -20.03
C GLY A 448 -8.48 -19.11 -20.77
N LYS A 449 -9.38 -20.11 -20.98
CA LYS A 449 -10.66 -19.89 -21.66
C LYS A 449 -11.55 -18.96 -20.84
N VAL A 450 -12.01 -17.87 -21.46
CA VAL A 450 -13.01 -16.98 -20.87
C VAL A 450 -14.36 -17.71 -20.83
N LEU A 451 -14.86 -17.96 -19.61
CA LEU A 451 -16.14 -18.60 -19.36
C LEU A 451 -17.28 -17.58 -19.35
N GLN A 452 -17.01 -16.41 -18.75
CA GLN A 452 -17.96 -15.30 -18.68
C GLN A 452 -17.19 -13.98 -18.75
N GLN A 453 -17.82 -12.97 -19.34
CA GLN A 453 -17.35 -11.59 -19.37
C GLN A 453 -18.53 -10.65 -19.21
N LYS A 454 -18.35 -9.59 -18.43
CA LYS A 454 -19.34 -8.55 -18.23
C LYS A 454 -18.66 -7.18 -18.22
N GLU A 455 -19.05 -6.32 -19.16
CA GLU A 455 -18.67 -4.91 -19.12
C GLU A 455 -19.46 -4.16 -18.03
N LEU A 456 -18.78 -3.31 -17.30
CA LEU A 456 -19.32 -2.53 -16.18
C LEU A 456 -19.21 -1.04 -16.49
N SER A 457 -20.14 -0.25 -15.95
CA SER A 457 -20.17 1.20 -16.13
C SER A 457 -19.21 1.98 -15.22
N ALA A 458 -18.32 1.28 -14.50
CA ALA A 458 -17.33 1.86 -13.59
C ALA A 458 -15.91 1.73 -14.16
N ASN A 459 -15.01 2.61 -13.72
CA ASN A 459 -13.59 2.48 -13.99
C ASN A 459 -12.98 1.46 -13.03
N LEU A 460 -12.49 0.34 -13.58
CA LEU A 460 -11.89 -0.78 -12.84
C LEU A 460 -10.36 -0.76 -12.85
N ASP A 461 -9.72 0.33 -13.29
CA ASP A 461 -8.28 0.52 -13.18
C ASP A 461 -7.91 0.86 -11.72
N VAL A 462 -7.97 -0.17 -10.86
CA VAL A 462 -7.66 -0.15 -9.43
C VAL A 462 -6.92 -1.43 -9.02
N THR A 463 -6.29 -1.41 -7.86
CA THR A 463 -5.62 -2.57 -7.27
C THR A 463 -6.56 -3.46 -6.44
N SER A 464 -7.81 -3.04 -6.27
CA SER A 464 -8.84 -3.78 -5.52
C SER A 464 -9.10 -5.16 -6.09
N THR A 465 -8.56 -6.18 -5.46
CA THR A 465 -8.79 -7.59 -5.80
C THR A 465 -10.19 -7.99 -5.33
N PRO A 466 -11.01 -8.64 -6.15
CA PRO A 466 -12.41 -8.91 -5.82
C PRO A 466 -12.55 -9.93 -4.69
N LEU A 467 -13.49 -9.68 -3.79
CA LEU A 467 -13.95 -10.64 -2.81
C LEU A 467 -15.03 -11.53 -3.43
N ILE A 468 -14.79 -12.83 -3.49
CA ILE A 468 -15.74 -13.81 -4.03
C ILE A 468 -16.43 -14.53 -2.86
N THR A 469 -17.73 -14.30 -2.71
CA THR A 469 -18.57 -15.00 -1.73
C THR A 469 -19.31 -16.18 -2.38
N GLU A 470 -20.29 -16.75 -1.69
CA GLU A 470 -21.20 -17.73 -2.29
C GLU A 470 -22.15 -17.08 -3.30
N GLN A 471 -22.60 -15.86 -3.01
CA GLN A 471 -23.66 -15.17 -3.76
C GLN A 471 -23.20 -13.85 -4.39
N GLU A 472 -22.14 -13.21 -3.92
CA GLU A 472 -21.70 -11.90 -4.37
C GLU A 472 -20.23 -11.91 -4.83
N ILE A 473 -19.93 -10.94 -5.71
CA ILE A 473 -18.60 -10.50 -6.07
C ILE A 473 -18.50 -9.03 -5.69
N ILE A 474 -17.59 -8.68 -4.79
CA ILE A 474 -17.48 -7.34 -4.23
C ILE A 474 -16.09 -6.78 -4.51
N PHE A 475 -15.99 -5.53 -4.97
CA PHE A 475 -14.72 -4.88 -5.32
C PHE A 475 -14.82 -3.36 -5.27
N GLY A 476 -13.67 -2.71 -5.14
CA GLY A 476 -13.52 -1.27 -5.28
C GLY A 476 -13.42 -0.82 -6.74
N THR A 477 -13.70 0.44 -6.99
CA THR A 477 -13.57 1.11 -8.30
C THR A 477 -12.79 2.40 -8.18
N ALA A 478 -12.32 2.96 -9.29
CA ALA A 478 -11.58 4.21 -9.30
C ALA A 478 -12.48 5.46 -9.14
N ASP A 479 -13.75 5.37 -9.49
CA ASP A 479 -14.63 6.51 -9.71
C ASP A 479 -15.95 6.47 -8.95
N ARG A 480 -16.35 5.32 -8.40
CA ARG A 480 -17.71 5.10 -7.89
C ARG A 480 -17.80 4.34 -6.56
N GLY A 481 -16.72 4.25 -5.81
CA GLY A 481 -16.71 3.54 -4.52
C GLY A 481 -16.71 2.02 -4.69
N VAL A 482 -17.57 1.32 -3.95
CA VAL A 482 -17.60 -0.14 -3.84
C VAL A 482 -18.82 -0.71 -4.57
N PHE A 483 -18.60 -1.77 -5.36
CA PHE A 483 -19.66 -2.48 -6.09
C PHE A 483 -19.81 -3.91 -5.57
N ALA A 484 -21.04 -4.41 -5.64
CA ALA A 484 -21.34 -5.82 -5.53
C ALA A 484 -22.15 -6.31 -6.72
N LEU A 485 -21.68 -7.40 -7.32
CA LEU A 485 -22.42 -8.12 -8.37
C LEU A 485 -23.01 -9.39 -7.78
N ASP A 486 -24.13 -9.82 -8.31
CA ASP A 486 -24.63 -11.17 -8.15
C ASP A 486 -23.68 -12.16 -8.87
N LYS A 487 -23.20 -13.16 -8.15
CA LYS A 487 -22.17 -14.08 -8.65
C LYS A 487 -22.64 -14.93 -9.83
N ALA A 488 -23.91 -15.28 -9.87
CA ALA A 488 -24.46 -16.16 -10.91
C ALA A 488 -24.74 -15.40 -12.20
N THR A 489 -25.27 -14.19 -12.09
CA THR A 489 -25.76 -13.40 -13.23
C THR A 489 -24.82 -12.28 -13.66
N LEU A 490 -23.87 -11.88 -12.80
CA LEU A 490 -22.98 -10.73 -12.93
C LEU A 490 -23.73 -9.38 -13.05
N PHE A 491 -25.00 -9.32 -12.63
CA PHE A 491 -25.72 -8.07 -12.51
C PHE A 491 -25.39 -7.34 -11.22
N ASN A 492 -25.42 -6.01 -11.29
CA ASN A 492 -25.20 -5.17 -10.11
C ASN A 492 -26.29 -5.40 -9.07
N LYS A 493 -25.89 -5.72 -7.83
CA LYS A 493 -26.78 -5.87 -6.65
C LYS A 493 -26.91 -4.55 -5.88
N TRP A 494 -25.78 -3.95 -5.57
CA TRP A 494 -25.70 -2.69 -4.85
C TRP A 494 -24.39 -1.95 -5.13
N ARG A 495 -24.36 -0.68 -4.80
CA ARG A 495 -23.18 0.19 -4.79
C ARG A 495 -23.16 0.98 -3.48
N ALA A 496 -22.00 1.07 -2.85
CA ALA A 496 -21.71 1.96 -1.73
C ALA A 496 -20.79 3.10 -2.20
N GLU A 497 -21.25 4.33 -2.06
CA GLU A 497 -20.49 5.51 -2.46
C GLU A 497 -19.49 5.89 -1.36
N THR A 498 -18.23 6.09 -1.73
CA THR A 498 -17.20 6.70 -0.87
C THR A 498 -17.17 8.22 -1.10
N LEU A 499 -16.45 8.94 -0.26
CA LEU A 499 -16.23 10.36 -0.47
C LEU A 499 -15.23 10.60 -1.62
N PRO A 500 -15.10 11.83 -2.12
CA PRO A 500 -14.07 12.16 -3.11
C PRO A 500 -12.68 11.84 -2.58
N SER A 501 -11.86 11.26 -3.45
CA SER A 501 -10.48 10.89 -3.12
C SER A 501 -9.63 12.10 -2.75
N LEU A 502 -8.76 11.96 -1.75
CA LEU A 502 -7.76 12.97 -1.40
C LEU A 502 -6.70 13.11 -2.49
N VAL A 503 -6.36 12.02 -3.15
CA VAL A 503 -5.40 11.97 -4.26
C VAL A 503 -5.93 11.08 -5.39
N TYR A 504 -5.45 11.30 -6.60
CA TYR A 504 -5.85 10.49 -7.76
C TYR A 504 -4.83 9.39 -8.01
N THR A 505 -5.31 8.15 -8.07
CA THR A 505 -4.49 6.95 -8.26
C THR A 505 -4.77 6.25 -9.58
N ALA A 506 -5.96 6.43 -10.16
CA ALA A 506 -6.33 5.74 -11.39
C ALA A 506 -5.52 6.27 -12.60
N PRO A 507 -4.84 5.40 -13.34
CA PRO A 507 -4.11 5.78 -14.55
C PRO A 507 -5.02 6.44 -15.59
N TYR A 508 -4.53 7.49 -16.22
CA TYR A 508 -5.21 8.21 -17.32
C TYR A 508 -6.59 8.83 -16.99
N SER A 509 -6.98 8.87 -15.73
CA SER A 509 -8.25 9.47 -15.28
C SER A 509 -8.00 10.77 -14.53
N THR A 510 -8.55 11.89 -15.02
CA THR A 510 -8.35 13.24 -14.48
C THR A 510 -9.58 13.81 -13.75
N THR A 511 -10.73 13.14 -13.81
CA THR A 511 -11.94 13.59 -13.11
C THR A 511 -11.86 13.33 -11.61
N PRO A 512 -12.58 14.09 -10.77
CA PRO A 512 -12.72 13.76 -9.38
C PRO A 512 -13.11 12.30 -9.21
N GLN A 513 -12.34 11.57 -8.40
CA GLN A 513 -12.47 10.14 -8.22
C GLN A 513 -13.02 9.85 -6.82
N ALA A 514 -13.73 8.73 -6.68
CA ALA A 514 -14.12 8.11 -5.43
C ALA A 514 -13.42 6.73 -5.36
N GLY A 515 -12.08 6.78 -5.35
CA GLY A 515 -11.21 5.64 -5.57
C GLY A 515 -11.11 4.71 -4.36
N VAL A 516 -11.19 3.42 -4.63
CA VAL A 516 -11.01 2.34 -3.66
C VAL A 516 -9.99 1.35 -4.21
N GLU A 517 -8.75 1.52 -3.80
CA GLU A 517 -7.63 0.66 -4.21
C GLU A 517 -7.56 -0.62 -3.37
N THR A 518 -8.09 -0.61 -2.15
CA THR A 518 -8.02 -1.75 -1.24
C THR A 518 -9.00 -2.85 -1.65
N SER A 519 -8.66 -4.07 -1.31
CA SER A 519 -9.53 -5.23 -1.51
C SER A 519 -10.52 -5.37 -0.36
N PRO A 520 -11.79 -5.75 -0.61
CA PRO A 520 -12.77 -5.97 0.44
C PRO A 520 -12.42 -7.19 1.31
N VAL A 521 -12.61 -7.07 2.61
CA VAL A 521 -12.52 -8.19 3.57
C VAL A 521 -13.82 -8.27 4.34
N ALA A 522 -14.42 -9.46 4.42
CA ALA A 522 -15.71 -9.67 5.05
C ALA A 522 -15.59 -10.44 6.37
N SER A 523 -16.28 -9.95 7.39
CA SER A 523 -16.45 -10.66 8.67
C SER A 523 -17.86 -10.40 9.21
N GLN A 524 -18.55 -11.46 9.67
CA GLN A 524 -19.86 -11.37 10.31
C GLN A 524 -20.91 -10.54 9.53
N GLY A 525 -20.93 -10.68 8.18
CA GLY A 525 -21.88 -9.97 7.32
C GLY A 525 -21.53 -8.50 7.03
N VAL A 526 -20.38 -8.04 7.45
CA VAL A 526 -19.87 -6.68 7.21
C VAL A 526 -18.63 -6.74 6.32
N ILE A 527 -18.55 -5.85 5.33
CA ILE A 527 -17.36 -5.59 4.52
C ILE A 527 -16.56 -4.48 5.16
N TYR A 528 -15.26 -4.70 5.34
CA TYR A 528 -14.29 -3.69 5.76
C TYR A 528 -13.40 -3.34 4.58
N ILE A 529 -13.29 -2.06 4.27
CA ILE A 529 -12.56 -1.57 3.10
C ILE A 529 -12.06 -0.14 3.33
N GLY A 530 -10.81 0.11 3.01
CA GLY A 530 -10.22 1.46 3.04
C GLY A 530 -10.41 2.16 1.70
N ALA A 531 -10.42 3.49 1.71
CA ALA A 531 -10.56 4.28 0.48
C ALA A 531 -9.52 5.40 0.38
N SER A 532 -9.36 5.94 -0.82
CA SER A 532 -8.45 7.04 -1.12
C SER A 532 -8.86 8.38 -0.49
N ASP A 533 -10.05 8.45 0.09
CA ASP A 533 -10.58 9.59 0.86
C ASP A 533 -10.11 9.61 2.33
N GLY A 534 -9.37 8.59 2.76
CA GLY A 534 -8.84 8.46 4.12
C GLY A 534 -9.81 7.83 5.13
N TYR A 535 -10.90 7.23 4.69
CA TYR A 535 -11.83 6.51 5.56
C TYR A 535 -11.69 4.99 5.44
N LEU A 536 -11.77 4.32 6.58
CA LEU A 536 -12.09 2.91 6.68
C LEU A 536 -13.62 2.78 6.75
N TYR A 537 -14.22 2.08 5.82
CA TYR A 537 -15.67 1.83 5.74
C TYR A 537 -16.04 0.46 6.26
N ALA A 538 -17.16 0.39 6.97
CA ALA A 538 -17.84 -0.83 7.34
C ALA A 538 -19.22 -0.88 6.64
N ILE A 539 -19.36 -1.78 5.67
CA ILE A 539 -20.51 -1.83 4.74
C ILE A 539 -21.29 -3.13 4.98
N ASP A 540 -22.60 -3.06 5.07
CA ASP A 540 -23.44 -4.26 5.09
C ASP A 540 -23.26 -5.05 3.78
N ARG A 541 -22.83 -6.29 3.88
CA ARG A 541 -22.50 -7.11 2.71
C ARG A 541 -23.69 -7.34 1.78
N THR A 542 -24.90 -7.45 2.32
CA THR A 542 -26.08 -7.82 1.57
C THR A 542 -26.74 -6.61 0.90
N THR A 543 -26.71 -5.46 1.56
CA THR A 543 -27.46 -4.26 1.14
C THR A 543 -26.59 -3.14 0.58
N GLY A 544 -25.28 -3.14 0.87
CA GLY A 544 -24.38 -2.04 0.52
C GLY A 544 -24.51 -0.81 1.42
N ILE A 545 -25.32 -0.87 2.47
CA ILE A 545 -25.49 0.25 3.41
C ILE A 545 -24.23 0.40 4.26
N ILE A 546 -23.68 1.62 4.29
CA ILE A 546 -22.54 1.97 5.16
C ILE A 546 -23.05 2.00 6.59
N LYS A 547 -22.62 1.04 7.41
CA LYS A 547 -22.99 0.93 8.84
C LYS A 547 -22.15 1.83 9.73
N ASP A 548 -20.87 2.01 9.38
CA ASP A 548 -19.94 2.85 10.13
C ASP A 548 -18.77 3.27 9.24
N LYS A 549 -18.06 4.33 9.63
CA LYS A 549 -16.83 4.77 8.97
C LYS A 549 -15.89 5.46 9.94
N TYR A 550 -14.60 5.22 9.80
CA TYR A 550 -13.54 5.74 10.66
C TYR A 550 -12.61 6.63 9.85
N ASN A 551 -12.54 7.91 10.22
CA ASN A 551 -11.68 8.88 9.55
C ASN A 551 -10.23 8.72 10.03
N LEU A 552 -9.33 8.28 9.15
CA LEU A 552 -7.91 8.20 9.40
C LEU A 552 -7.13 9.40 8.81
N GLY A 553 -7.75 10.21 7.95
CA GLY A 553 -7.20 11.47 7.45
C GLY A 553 -6.03 11.35 6.48
N ALA A 554 -5.65 10.14 6.10
CA ALA A 554 -4.69 9.87 5.04
C ALA A 554 -5.22 8.74 4.15
N PRO A 555 -4.92 8.74 2.84
CA PRO A 555 -5.41 7.71 1.93
C PRO A 555 -5.09 6.29 2.44
N ILE A 556 -6.01 5.36 2.24
CA ILE A 556 -5.82 3.96 2.59
C ILE A 556 -5.70 3.17 1.28
N PHE A 557 -4.51 2.64 1.01
CA PHE A 557 -4.21 1.85 -0.18
C PHE A 557 -3.92 0.39 0.14
N SER A 558 -3.66 0.08 1.40
CA SER A 558 -3.36 -1.26 1.89
C SER A 558 -4.63 -2.00 2.29
N THR A 559 -4.82 -3.21 1.78
CA THR A 559 -5.93 -4.08 2.18
C THR A 559 -5.79 -4.45 3.66
N VAL A 560 -6.89 -4.42 4.40
CA VAL A 560 -6.91 -4.78 5.82
C VAL A 560 -6.57 -6.26 6.03
N ALA A 561 -5.93 -6.58 7.16
CA ALA A 561 -5.72 -7.96 7.62
C ALA A 561 -6.51 -8.21 8.89
N VAL A 562 -7.08 -9.41 9.03
CA VAL A 562 -7.91 -9.77 10.18
C VAL A 562 -7.45 -11.07 10.83
N SER A 563 -7.50 -11.12 12.17
CA SER A 563 -7.21 -12.33 12.93
C SER A 563 -8.00 -12.32 14.24
N GLY A 564 -8.83 -13.32 14.44
CA GLY A 564 -9.77 -13.39 15.55
C GLY A 564 -10.77 -12.22 15.55
N ASN A 565 -10.78 -11.42 16.61
CA ASN A 565 -11.62 -10.22 16.71
C ASN A 565 -10.84 -8.91 16.48
N ARG A 566 -9.64 -8.99 15.86
CA ARG A 566 -8.77 -7.83 15.58
C ARG A 566 -8.53 -7.64 14.10
N MET A 567 -8.41 -6.39 13.70
CA MET A 567 -8.14 -5.96 12.34
C MET A 567 -6.98 -4.97 12.30
N ILE A 568 -6.03 -5.21 11.44
CA ILE A 568 -4.91 -4.29 11.15
C ILE A 568 -5.25 -3.49 9.89
N VAL A 569 -5.15 -2.18 10.03
CA VAL A 569 -5.32 -1.20 8.95
C VAL A 569 -4.05 -0.38 8.84
N CYS A 570 -3.63 -0.05 7.63
CA CYS A 570 -2.50 0.84 7.39
C CYS A 570 -2.92 1.98 6.47
N ASP A 571 -2.40 3.18 6.72
CA ASP A 571 -2.64 4.35 5.88
C ASP A 571 -1.35 4.86 5.21
N PHE A 572 -1.51 5.75 4.26
CA PHE A 572 -0.42 6.34 3.51
C PHE A 572 0.51 7.24 4.36
N ALA A 573 0.04 7.72 5.52
CA ALA A 573 0.87 8.46 6.47
C ALA A 573 1.90 7.59 7.21
N GLY A 574 1.91 6.28 6.97
CA GLY A 574 2.79 5.31 7.59
C GLY A 574 2.29 4.75 8.91
N ASN A 575 1.03 4.99 9.24
CA ASN A 575 0.43 4.45 10.45
C ASN A 575 -0.03 3.01 10.28
N VAL A 576 0.08 2.27 11.36
CA VAL A 576 -0.45 0.92 11.55
C VAL A 576 -1.43 0.98 12.72
N TYR A 577 -2.67 0.61 12.49
CA TYR A 577 -3.75 0.63 13.46
C TYR A 577 -4.20 -0.79 13.78
N CYS A 578 -4.40 -1.10 15.05
CA CYS A 578 -5.13 -2.30 15.46
C CYS A 578 -6.51 -1.89 15.96
N PHE A 579 -7.54 -2.28 15.23
CA PHE A 579 -8.91 -2.21 15.68
C PHE A 579 -9.34 -3.53 16.29
N ILE A 580 -10.22 -3.48 17.28
CA ILE A 580 -10.80 -4.65 17.95
C ILE A 580 -12.31 -4.49 18.05
N SER A 581 -13.04 -5.59 17.94
CA SER A 581 -14.48 -5.63 18.26
C SER A 581 -14.69 -5.48 19.76
N LYS A 582 -15.73 -4.73 20.15
CA LYS A 582 -16.21 -4.68 21.54
C LYS A 582 -16.97 -5.94 21.91
#